data_dfea7b2722b2d79b03a84fbe297ece5a
#
_entry.id   dfea7b2722b2d79b03a84fbe297ece5a
#
_cell.length_a   1.000
_cell.length_b   1.000
_cell.length_c   1.000
_cell.angle_alpha   90.00
_cell.angle_beta   90.00
_cell.angle_gamma   90.00
#
_symmetry.space_group_name_H-M   'P 1'
#
loop_
_entity.id
_entity.type
_entity.pdbx_description
1 polymer ?
#
loop_
_entity_poly.entity_id
_entity_poly.type
_entity_poly.pdbx_seq_one_letter_code
_entity_poly.pdbx_strand_id
1 'polypeptide(L)'
;MSDSQTLVVKLGTSVLTGGSRRLNRAHIVELVRQCAQLHAAGHRIVIVTSGAIAAGREHLGYPELPATIASKQLLAAVGQSRLIQLWEQLFSIYGIHVGQMLLTRADMEDRERFLNARDTLRALLDNNIVPVINENDAVATAEIKVGDNDNLSALAAILAGADKLLLLTDQKGLYTADPRSNPQAELIKDVYGIDDALRAIAGDSVSGLGTGGMSTKLQAADVACRAGIDTIIAAGSKPGVIGDVMEGISVGTLFYAQATPLENRKRWIFGAPPAGEITVDEGATAAILERGSSLLPKGIKSVTGNFSRGEVIRICNLEGRDIAHGVSRYNSDALRRIAGHHSQEIDAILGYEYGPVAVHRDDMITR
;
A
#
# COMPACT_ATOMS: atom_id res chain seq x y z
N MET A 1 26.40 -0.11 -6.27
CA MET A 1 25.37 -0.07 -5.22
C MET A 1 24.06 -0.29 -5.94
N SER A 2 23.31 -1.35 -5.65
CA SER A 2 21.97 -1.52 -6.20
C SER A 2 21.11 -0.37 -5.71
N ASP A 3 20.30 0.22 -6.60
CA ASP A 3 19.37 1.27 -6.20
C ASP A 3 18.44 0.74 -5.09
N SER A 4 18.20 1.58 -4.06
CA SER A 4 17.27 1.26 -2.98
C SER A 4 15.88 1.02 -3.54
N GLN A 5 15.31 -0.16 -3.30
CA GLN A 5 13.97 -0.54 -3.74
C GLN A 5 13.03 -0.66 -2.56
N THR A 6 11.75 -0.43 -2.80
CA THR A 6 10.68 -0.64 -1.82
C THR A 6 9.94 -1.93 -2.15
N LEU A 7 9.94 -2.87 -1.21
CA LEU A 7 9.25 -4.16 -1.32
C LEU A 7 8.09 -4.22 -0.32
N VAL A 8 6.90 -4.53 -0.80
CA VAL A 8 5.76 -4.89 0.04
C VAL A 8 5.63 -6.40 0.08
N VAL A 9 5.66 -6.98 1.28
CA VAL A 9 5.52 -8.43 1.51
C VAL A 9 4.18 -8.70 2.19
N LYS A 10 3.30 -9.38 1.50
CA LYS A 10 2.01 -9.82 2.07
C LYS A 10 2.09 -11.25 2.57
N LEU A 11 1.66 -11.45 3.78
CA LEU A 11 1.68 -12.71 4.52
C LEU A 11 0.25 -13.15 4.89
N GLY A 12 -0.26 -14.16 4.21
CA GLY A 12 -1.57 -14.74 4.51
C GLY A 12 -1.56 -15.58 5.79
N THR A 13 -2.73 -15.83 6.36
CA THR A 13 -2.87 -16.65 7.57
C THR A 13 -2.28 -18.05 7.40
N SER A 14 -2.46 -18.69 6.25
CA SER A 14 -1.88 -20.02 5.94
C SER A 14 -0.35 -20.02 6.02
N VAL A 15 0.31 -18.95 5.55
CA VAL A 15 1.77 -18.79 5.64
C VAL A 15 2.20 -18.59 7.09
N LEU A 16 1.49 -17.73 7.83
CA LEU A 16 1.84 -17.42 9.23
C LEU A 16 1.59 -18.59 10.18
N THR A 17 0.65 -19.48 9.86
CA THR A 17 0.32 -20.65 10.68
C THR A 17 0.99 -21.93 10.19
N GLY A 18 1.51 -21.93 8.96
CA GLY A 18 2.00 -23.16 8.31
C GLY A 18 0.92 -24.22 8.16
N GLY A 19 -0.35 -23.80 8.00
CA GLY A 19 -1.53 -24.69 7.93
C GLY A 19 -1.98 -25.23 9.30
N SER A 20 -1.36 -24.83 10.41
CA SER A 20 -1.73 -25.23 11.77
C SER A 20 -2.74 -24.27 12.41
N ARG A 21 -3.19 -24.60 13.63
CA ARG A 21 -4.08 -23.72 14.43
C ARG A 21 -3.32 -22.58 15.14
N ARG A 22 -1.97 -22.63 15.17
CA ARG A 22 -1.09 -21.69 15.90
C ARG A 22 -0.26 -20.88 14.91
N LEU A 23 0.18 -19.70 15.33
CA LEU A 23 1.22 -18.98 14.60
C LEU A 23 2.53 -19.80 14.62
N ASN A 24 3.08 -20.05 13.45
CA ASN A 24 4.35 -20.74 13.29
C ASN A 24 5.50 -19.76 13.49
N ARG A 25 5.87 -19.53 14.74
CA ARG A 25 6.89 -18.54 15.12
C ARG A 25 8.25 -18.82 14.48
N ALA A 26 8.63 -20.08 14.35
CA ALA A 26 9.91 -20.45 13.71
C ALA A 26 9.94 -20.03 12.24
N HIS A 27 8.82 -20.21 11.53
CA HIS A 27 8.70 -19.77 10.14
C HIS A 27 8.68 -18.24 10.02
N ILE A 28 7.96 -17.56 10.93
CA ILE A 28 7.89 -16.08 10.95
C ILE A 28 9.28 -15.49 11.24
N VAL A 29 10.06 -16.08 12.15
CA VAL A 29 11.47 -15.69 12.42
C VAL A 29 12.29 -15.71 11.13
N GLU A 30 12.15 -16.76 10.32
CA GLU A 30 12.92 -16.89 9.06
C GLU A 30 12.49 -15.83 8.04
N LEU A 31 11.21 -15.53 7.92
CA LEU A 31 10.72 -14.45 7.05
C LEU A 31 11.21 -13.06 7.51
N VAL A 32 11.19 -12.80 8.82
CA VAL A 32 11.75 -11.57 9.41
C VAL A 32 13.24 -11.46 9.15
N ARG A 33 14.00 -12.57 9.30
CA ARG A 33 15.44 -12.59 9.00
C ARG A 33 15.73 -12.11 7.57
N GLN A 34 14.99 -12.61 6.59
CA GLN A 34 15.13 -12.18 5.19
C GLN A 34 14.81 -10.71 5.01
N CYS A 35 13.69 -10.23 5.60
CA CYS A 35 13.34 -8.81 5.58
C CYS A 35 14.43 -7.94 6.22
N ALA A 36 14.98 -8.36 7.36
CA ALA A 36 16.04 -7.64 8.07
C ALA A 36 17.34 -7.56 7.25
N GLN A 37 17.68 -8.61 6.51
CA GLN A 37 18.84 -8.60 5.61
C GLN A 37 18.66 -7.56 4.49
N LEU A 38 17.50 -7.50 3.86
CA LEU A 38 17.20 -6.51 2.83
C LEU A 38 17.17 -5.08 3.39
N HIS A 39 16.60 -4.90 4.58
CA HIS A 39 16.60 -3.62 5.27
C HIS A 39 18.03 -3.14 5.57
N ALA A 40 18.90 -4.03 6.05
CA ALA A 40 20.32 -3.73 6.28
C ALA A 40 21.08 -3.43 4.97
N ALA A 41 20.62 -3.97 3.83
CA ALA A 41 21.13 -3.64 2.49
C ALA A 41 20.63 -2.29 1.93
N GLY A 42 19.77 -1.58 2.67
CA GLY A 42 19.23 -0.27 2.29
C GLY A 42 17.92 -0.31 1.51
N HIS A 43 17.27 -1.46 1.42
CA HIS A 43 15.92 -1.57 0.85
C HIS A 43 14.85 -1.17 1.88
N ARG A 44 13.73 -0.68 1.40
CA ARG A 44 12.55 -0.34 2.22
C ARG A 44 11.58 -1.52 2.22
N ILE A 45 11.19 -1.98 3.40
CA ILE A 45 10.30 -3.13 3.58
C ILE A 45 8.99 -2.68 4.20
N VAL A 46 7.88 -3.12 3.63
CA VAL A 46 6.52 -2.97 4.19
C VAL A 46 5.93 -4.36 4.37
N ILE A 47 5.42 -4.66 5.54
CA ILE A 47 4.73 -5.92 5.84
C ILE A 47 3.23 -5.68 5.78
N VAL A 48 2.51 -6.50 5.00
CA VAL A 48 1.04 -6.58 5.07
C VAL A 48 0.69 -7.96 5.64
N THR A 49 0.23 -7.97 6.87
CA THR A 49 0.02 -9.20 7.63
C THR A 49 -1.45 -9.57 7.72
N SER A 50 -1.73 -10.85 7.83
CA SER A 50 -2.98 -11.42 8.34
C SER A 50 -2.72 -12.04 9.71
N GLY A 51 -3.65 -12.86 10.20
CA GLY A 51 -3.41 -13.72 11.36
C GLY A 51 -3.89 -13.16 12.70
N ALA A 52 -4.51 -11.97 12.75
CA ALA A 52 -5.04 -11.43 14.00
C ALA A 52 -6.07 -12.36 14.65
N ILE A 53 -7.03 -12.90 13.88
CA ILE A 53 -8.02 -13.86 14.39
C ILE A 53 -7.34 -15.14 14.90
N ALA A 54 -6.34 -15.66 14.19
CA ALA A 54 -5.59 -16.85 14.62
C ALA A 54 -4.83 -16.60 15.92
N ALA A 55 -4.15 -15.45 16.04
CA ALA A 55 -3.46 -15.02 17.25
C ALA A 55 -4.42 -14.86 18.44
N GLY A 56 -5.61 -14.29 18.19
CA GLY A 56 -6.65 -14.14 19.23
C GLY A 56 -7.19 -15.49 19.71
N ARG A 57 -7.46 -16.42 18.80
CA ARG A 57 -7.88 -17.79 19.14
C ARG A 57 -6.82 -18.50 19.98
N GLU A 58 -5.56 -18.43 19.57
CA GLU A 58 -4.44 -19.03 20.29
C GLU A 58 -4.32 -18.43 21.69
N HIS A 59 -4.39 -17.10 21.80
CA HIS A 59 -4.26 -16.40 23.09
C HIS A 59 -5.38 -16.71 24.07
N LEU A 60 -6.62 -16.86 23.57
CA LEU A 60 -7.79 -17.19 24.39
C LEU A 60 -7.99 -18.70 24.63
N GLY A 61 -7.03 -19.54 24.21
CA GLY A 61 -7.12 -20.99 24.43
C GLY A 61 -8.18 -21.68 23.58
N TYR A 62 -8.45 -21.17 22.37
CA TYR A 62 -9.40 -21.71 21.39
C TYR A 62 -10.85 -21.75 21.90
N PRO A 63 -11.45 -20.62 22.31
CA PRO A 63 -12.78 -20.58 22.84
C PRO A 63 -13.83 -21.05 21.83
N GLU A 64 -14.88 -21.72 22.30
CA GLU A 64 -16.07 -22.00 21.51
C GLU A 64 -16.91 -20.72 21.42
N LEU A 65 -16.91 -20.10 20.26
CA LEU A 65 -17.66 -18.88 19.99
C LEU A 65 -18.65 -19.09 18.86
N PRO A 66 -19.82 -18.44 18.89
CA PRO A 66 -20.76 -18.46 17.78
C PRO A 66 -20.09 -18.00 16.47
N ALA A 67 -20.51 -18.55 15.33
CA ALA A 67 -19.98 -18.18 14.01
C ALA A 67 -20.55 -16.83 13.54
N THR A 68 -20.36 -15.77 14.33
CA THR A 68 -20.85 -14.41 14.05
C THR A 68 -19.72 -13.46 13.68
N ILE A 69 -20.07 -12.33 13.08
CA ILE A 69 -19.14 -11.23 12.80
C ILE A 69 -18.53 -10.73 14.11
N ALA A 70 -19.34 -10.49 15.14
CA ALA A 70 -18.88 -10.03 16.43
C ALA A 70 -17.84 -10.96 17.08
N SER A 71 -18.00 -12.28 16.92
CA SER A 71 -17.00 -13.25 17.38
C SER A 71 -15.67 -13.14 16.62
N LYS A 72 -15.72 -12.90 15.30
CA LYS A 72 -14.51 -12.66 14.50
C LYS A 72 -13.83 -11.35 14.91
N GLN A 73 -14.62 -10.28 15.09
CA GLN A 73 -14.12 -8.98 15.52
C GLN A 73 -13.49 -9.03 16.93
N LEU A 74 -14.11 -9.76 17.86
CA LEU A 74 -13.56 -10.02 19.18
C LEU A 74 -12.19 -10.70 19.08
N LEU A 75 -12.11 -11.77 18.31
CA LEU A 75 -10.84 -12.51 18.12
C LEU A 75 -9.79 -11.64 17.45
N ALA A 76 -10.16 -10.85 16.46
CA ALA A 76 -9.25 -9.93 15.78
C ALA A 76 -8.75 -8.83 16.74
N ALA A 77 -9.63 -8.22 17.52
CA ALA A 77 -9.27 -7.18 18.47
C ALA A 77 -8.29 -7.68 19.55
N VAL A 78 -8.54 -8.88 20.10
CA VAL A 78 -7.61 -9.52 21.05
C VAL A 78 -6.31 -9.91 20.39
N GLY A 79 -6.41 -10.49 19.17
CA GLY A 79 -5.27 -11.04 18.46
C GLY A 79 -4.36 -9.98 17.84
N GLN A 80 -4.91 -8.84 17.42
CA GLN A 80 -4.10 -7.79 16.79
C GLN A 80 -2.99 -7.28 17.71
N SER A 81 -3.27 -7.08 19.00
CA SER A 81 -2.25 -6.67 19.96
C SER A 81 -1.14 -7.71 20.14
N ARG A 82 -1.47 -9.01 20.05
CA ARG A 82 -0.50 -10.09 20.13
C ARG A 82 0.32 -10.24 18.84
N LEU A 83 -0.33 -10.02 17.71
CA LEU A 83 0.30 -10.09 16.41
C LEU A 83 1.35 -8.99 16.23
N ILE A 84 1.00 -7.73 16.54
CA ILE A 84 1.97 -6.64 16.43
C ILE A 84 3.13 -6.79 17.42
N GLN A 85 2.84 -7.24 18.64
CA GLN A 85 3.87 -7.53 19.64
C GLN A 85 4.85 -8.61 19.15
N LEU A 86 4.36 -9.64 18.45
CA LEU A 86 5.21 -10.65 17.85
C LEU A 86 6.11 -10.05 16.77
N TRP A 87 5.58 -9.23 15.86
CA TRP A 87 6.38 -8.57 14.84
C TRP A 87 7.46 -7.67 15.44
N GLU A 88 7.11 -6.87 16.45
CA GLU A 88 8.06 -6.01 17.17
C GLU A 88 9.18 -6.82 17.82
N GLN A 89 8.83 -7.88 18.55
CA GLN A 89 9.82 -8.77 19.19
C GLN A 89 10.79 -9.38 18.19
N LEU A 90 10.31 -9.80 17.02
CA LEU A 90 11.16 -10.45 16.03
C LEU A 90 12.05 -9.47 15.27
N PHE A 91 11.54 -8.30 14.88
CA PHE A 91 12.35 -7.26 14.25
C PHE A 91 13.35 -6.63 15.21
N SER A 92 13.01 -6.52 16.51
CA SER A 92 13.93 -5.99 17.54
C SER A 92 15.20 -6.81 17.70
N ILE A 93 15.20 -8.11 17.36
CA ILE A 93 16.40 -8.96 17.33
C ILE A 93 17.47 -8.36 16.40
N TYR A 94 17.05 -7.65 15.36
CA TYR A 94 17.91 -7.01 14.36
C TYR A 94 18.04 -5.48 14.59
N GLY A 95 17.55 -4.96 15.72
CA GLY A 95 17.57 -3.53 16.02
C GLY A 95 16.62 -2.70 15.14
N ILE A 96 15.63 -3.31 14.52
CA ILE A 96 14.68 -2.68 13.63
C ILE A 96 13.38 -2.41 14.38
N HIS A 97 12.90 -1.17 14.29
CA HIS A 97 11.59 -0.78 14.83
C HIS A 97 10.47 -1.09 13.84
N VAL A 98 9.27 -1.36 14.37
CA VAL A 98 8.07 -1.52 13.56
C VAL A 98 7.03 -0.45 13.91
N GLY A 99 6.24 -0.05 12.93
CA GLY A 99 5.10 0.86 13.10
C GLY A 99 3.81 0.18 12.65
N GLN A 100 2.81 0.09 13.53
CA GLN A 100 1.51 -0.48 13.18
C GLN A 100 0.64 0.50 12.40
N MET A 101 0.04 0.04 11.31
CA MET A 101 -1.01 0.74 10.59
C MET A 101 -2.22 -0.17 10.41
N LEU A 102 -3.38 0.25 10.92
CA LEU A 102 -4.65 -0.45 10.73
C LEU A 102 -5.51 0.35 9.76
N LEU A 103 -5.83 -0.26 8.63
CA LEU A 103 -6.52 0.39 7.53
C LEU A 103 -7.78 -0.38 7.17
N THR A 104 -8.77 0.33 6.63
CA THR A 104 -9.97 -0.24 6.05
C THR A 104 -10.08 0.16 4.59
N ARG A 105 -10.95 -0.48 3.85
CA ARG A 105 -11.26 -0.08 2.47
C ARG A 105 -11.76 1.37 2.40
N ALA A 106 -12.58 1.79 3.36
CA ALA A 106 -13.07 3.17 3.44
C ALA A 106 -11.93 4.20 3.55
N ASP A 107 -10.84 3.86 4.26
CA ASP A 107 -9.66 4.74 4.37
C ASP A 107 -8.93 4.87 3.03
N MET A 108 -9.05 3.87 2.16
CA MET A 108 -8.44 3.88 0.82
C MET A 108 -9.30 4.58 -0.23
N GLU A 109 -10.62 4.58 -0.06
CA GLU A 109 -11.57 5.24 -0.96
C GLU A 109 -11.74 6.74 -0.66
N ASP A 110 -11.53 7.13 0.59
CA ASP A 110 -11.55 8.55 1.02
C ASP A 110 -10.19 9.20 0.74
N ARG A 111 -10.19 10.27 -0.06
CA ARG A 111 -8.96 10.95 -0.50
C ARG A 111 -8.14 11.54 0.64
N GLU A 112 -8.77 12.11 1.64
CA GLU A 112 -8.08 12.71 2.78
C GLU A 112 -7.44 11.63 3.66
N ARG A 113 -8.19 10.55 3.96
CA ARG A 113 -7.67 9.40 4.71
C ARG A 113 -6.55 8.69 3.97
N PHE A 114 -6.68 8.54 2.65
CA PHE A 114 -5.62 8.00 1.80
C PHE A 114 -4.34 8.82 1.90
N LEU A 115 -4.40 10.15 1.83
CA LEU A 115 -3.23 11.01 1.98
C LEU A 115 -2.63 10.93 3.39
N ASN A 116 -3.46 10.87 4.43
CA ASN A 116 -2.98 10.70 5.82
C ASN A 116 -2.24 9.36 5.98
N ALA A 117 -2.81 8.27 5.47
CA ALA A 117 -2.17 6.95 5.49
C ALA A 117 -0.85 6.95 4.71
N ARG A 118 -0.81 7.60 3.52
CA ARG A 118 0.39 7.74 2.71
C ARG A 118 1.49 8.53 3.43
N ASP A 119 1.13 9.64 4.03
CA ASP A 119 2.09 10.49 4.74
C ASP A 119 2.67 9.78 5.97
N THR A 120 1.83 9.06 6.73
CA THR A 120 2.28 8.22 7.84
C THR A 120 3.21 7.11 7.37
N LEU A 121 2.83 6.40 6.30
CA LEU A 121 3.64 5.32 5.73
C LEU A 121 5.02 5.82 5.26
N ARG A 122 5.05 6.97 4.56
CA ARG A 122 6.30 7.60 4.13
C ARG A 122 7.16 8.02 5.33
N ALA A 123 6.56 8.64 6.35
CA ALA A 123 7.29 9.03 7.56
C ALA A 123 7.93 7.83 8.27
N LEU A 124 7.24 6.69 8.34
CA LEU A 124 7.82 5.46 8.88
C LEU A 124 9.02 5.01 8.06
N LEU A 125 8.85 4.90 6.73
CA LEU A 125 9.92 4.45 5.83
C LEU A 125 11.13 5.39 5.84
N ASP A 126 10.92 6.71 5.87
CA ASP A 126 11.98 7.70 5.88
C ASP A 126 12.76 7.72 7.21
N ASN A 127 12.17 7.19 8.28
CA ASN A 127 12.82 6.98 9.57
C ASN A 127 13.34 5.55 9.77
N ASN A 128 13.43 4.74 8.70
CA ASN A 128 13.89 3.35 8.74
C ASN A 128 13.07 2.45 9.69
N ILE A 129 11.78 2.76 9.86
CA ILE A 129 10.83 1.96 10.63
C ILE A 129 10.06 1.07 9.65
N VAL A 130 9.94 -0.22 9.94
CA VAL A 130 9.19 -1.17 9.10
C VAL A 130 7.69 -1.03 9.40
N PRO A 131 6.87 -0.57 8.43
CA PRO A 131 5.43 -0.54 8.60
C PRO A 131 4.87 -1.96 8.59
N VAL A 132 4.04 -2.28 9.59
CA VAL A 132 3.25 -3.51 9.65
C VAL A 132 1.78 -3.14 9.51
N ILE A 133 1.23 -3.42 8.34
CA ILE A 133 -0.14 -3.04 7.94
C ILE A 133 -1.05 -4.25 8.09
N ASN A 134 -2.24 -4.06 8.65
CA ASN A 134 -3.31 -5.04 8.66
C ASN A 134 -4.65 -4.35 8.45
N GLU A 135 -5.68 -5.13 8.08
CA GLU A 135 -7.05 -4.62 8.11
C GLU A 135 -7.48 -4.34 9.56
N ASN A 136 -8.25 -3.27 9.75
CA ASN A 136 -8.87 -2.99 11.03
C ASN A 136 -10.14 -3.84 11.19
N ASP A 137 -9.96 -5.14 11.40
CA ASP A 137 -11.04 -6.12 11.53
C ASP A 137 -12.02 -5.79 12.67
N ALA A 138 -11.63 -4.98 13.65
CA ALA A 138 -12.50 -4.60 14.77
C ALA A 138 -13.67 -3.70 14.35
N VAL A 139 -13.51 -2.95 13.25
CA VAL A 139 -14.53 -2.02 12.72
C VAL A 139 -14.95 -2.36 11.30
N ALA A 140 -14.25 -3.29 10.62
CA ALA A 140 -14.62 -3.74 9.30
C ALA A 140 -15.92 -4.54 9.36
N THR A 141 -16.88 -4.23 8.47
CA THR A 141 -18.16 -4.95 8.37
C THR A 141 -18.08 -6.07 7.35
N ALA A 142 -18.92 -7.12 7.52
CA ALA A 142 -18.93 -8.28 6.63
C ALA A 142 -19.31 -7.95 5.18
N GLU A 143 -20.03 -6.87 4.96
CA GLU A 143 -20.45 -6.36 3.64
C GLU A 143 -19.28 -5.69 2.91
N ILE A 144 -18.32 -5.18 3.65
CA ILE A 144 -17.08 -4.61 3.15
C ILE A 144 -15.97 -5.66 3.34
N LYS A 145 -16.26 -6.89 3.00
CA LYS A 145 -15.20 -7.89 2.89
C LYS A 145 -14.29 -7.49 1.72
N VAL A 146 -13.31 -6.63 2.02
CA VAL A 146 -12.03 -6.83 1.39
C VAL A 146 -11.58 -8.16 1.99
N GLY A 147 -12.17 -9.23 1.57
CA GLY A 147 -12.11 -10.52 2.22
C GLY A 147 -10.73 -11.09 2.29
N ASP A 148 -9.71 -10.24 2.14
CA ASP A 148 -8.36 -10.66 1.94
C ASP A 148 -7.41 -9.45 1.91
N ASN A 149 -6.43 -9.51 2.77
CA ASN A 149 -5.31 -8.58 2.76
C ASN A 149 -4.49 -8.57 1.44
N ASP A 150 -4.87 -9.37 0.42
CA ASP A 150 -4.26 -9.30 -0.91
C ASP A 150 -4.55 -7.93 -1.55
N ASN A 151 -5.83 -7.52 -1.61
CA ASN A 151 -6.21 -6.20 -2.14
C ASN A 151 -5.65 -5.06 -1.28
N LEU A 152 -5.68 -5.20 0.05
CA LEU A 152 -5.05 -4.23 0.94
C LEU A 152 -3.55 -4.10 0.65
N SER A 153 -2.87 -5.19 0.32
CA SER A 153 -1.44 -5.18 0.00
C SER A 153 -1.13 -4.45 -1.31
N ALA A 154 -1.99 -4.59 -2.32
CA ALA A 154 -1.85 -3.82 -3.56
C ALA A 154 -2.02 -2.31 -3.32
N LEU A 155 -3.01 -1.92 -2.49
CA LEU A 155 -3.22 -0.53 -2.10
C LEU A 155 -2.06 -0.01 -1.23
N ALA A 156 -1.54 -0.82 -0.30
CA ALA A 156 -0.35 -0.49 0.48
C ALA A 156 0.90 -0.30 -0.41
N ALA A 157 1.05 -1.12 -1.45
CA ALA A 157 2.12 -0.99 -2.42
C ALA A 157 2.02 0.34 -3.21
N ILE A 158 0.80 0.74 -3.59
CA ILE A 158 0.54 2.04 -4.22
C ILE A 158 0.86 3.19 -3.25
N LEU A 159 0.41 3.11 -2.00
CA LEU A 159 0.72 4.11 -0.96
C LEU A 159 2.22 4.29 -0.74
N ALA A 160 2.95 3.17 -0.67
CA ALA A 160 4.39 3.14 -0.47
C ALA A 160 5.18 3.62 -1.70
N GLY A 161 4.56 3.65 -2.88
CA GLY A 161 5.28 3.80 -4.15
C GLY A 161 6.25 2.64 -4.36
N ALA A 162 5.80 1.42 -4.10
CA ALA A 162 6.64 0.24 -4.12
C ALA A 162 7.11 -0.13 -5.53
N ASP A 163 8.30 -0.72 -5.61
CA ASP A 163 8.83 -1.30 -6.84
C ASP A 163 8.26 -2.71 -7.07
N LYS A 164 8.07 -3.45 -5.98
CA LYS A 164 7.59 -4.83 -6.03
C LYS A 164 6.57 -5.12 -4.93
N LEU A 165 5.58 -5.95 -5.29
CA LEU A 165 4.63 -6.57 -4.36
C LEU A 165 4.84 -8.08 -4.36
N LEU A 166 5.14 -8.66 -3.21
CA LEU A 166 5.29 -10.10 -3.02
C LEU A 166 4.12 -10.66 -2.23
N LEU A 167 3.30 -11.49 -2.89
CA LEU A 167 2.17 -12.19 -2.29
C LEU A 167 2.60 -13.60 -1.89
N LEU A 168 2.93 -13.81 -0.63
CA LEU A 168 3.27 -15.14 -0.12
C LEU A 168 2.02 -15.95 0.19
N THR A 169 2.00 -17.17 -0.29
CA THR A 169 0.89 -18.12 -0.18
C THR A 169 1.40 -19.54 0.11
N ASP A 170 0.50 -20.50 0.27
CA ASP A 170 0.78 -21.93 0.40
C ASP A 170 1.09 -22.61 -0.95
N GLN A 171 0.76 -21.96 -2.08
CA GLN A 171 1.04 -22.44 -3.43
C GLN A 171 2.30 -21.82 -4.01
N LYS A 172 2.94 -22.54 -4.97
CA LYS A 172 4.16 -22.06 -5.62
C LYS A 172 3.94 -20.83 -6.53
N GLY A 173 2.71 -20.58 -6.96
CA GLY A 173 2.33 -19.50 -7.87
C GLY A 173 0.98 -19.79 -8.53
N LEU A 174 0.72 -19.15 -9.66
CA LEU A 174 -0.45 -19.41 -10.51
C LEU A 174 -0.17 -20.61 -11.43
N TYR A 175 -1.12 -21.52 -11.52
CA TYR A 175 -1.06 -22.70 -12.38
C TYR A 175 -2.11 -22.63 -13.49
N THR A 176 -1.91 -23.39 -14.56
CA THR A 176 -2.86 -23.53 -15.68
C THR A 176 -4.19 -24.18 -15.27
N ALA A 177 -4.21 -24.85 -14.13
CA ALA A 177 -5.40 -25.40 -13.45
C ALA A 177 -5.08 -25.60 -11.96
N ASP A 178 -6.05 -25.98 -11.13
CA ASP A 178 -5.77 -26.27 -9.73
C ASP A 178 -4.88 -27.55 -9.61
N PRO A 179 -3.62 -27.42 -9.13
CA PRO A 179 -2.69 -28.55 -9.06
C PRO A 179 -3.12 -29.64 -8.07
N ARG A 180 -4.08 -29.36 -7.18
CA ARG A 180 -4.62 -30.31 -6.23
C ARG A 180 -5.61 -31.28 -6.89
N SER A 181 -6.29 -30.83 -7.93
CA SER A 181 -7.27 -31.62 -8.69
C SER A 181 -6.78 -32.06 -10.06
N ASN A 182 -5.77 -31.35 -10.63
CA ASN A 182 -5.22 -31.66 -11.94
C ASN A 182 -3.68 -31.84 -11.86
N PRO A 183 -3.17 -33.08 -11.90
CA PRO A 183 -1.74 -33.38 -11.87
C PRO A 183 -0.95 -32.84 -13.09
N GLN A 184 -1.64 -32.48 -14.18
CA GLN A 184 -1.04 -31.92 -15.39
C GLN A 184 -0.97 -30.38 -15.34
N ALA A 185 -1.40 -29.76 -14.23
CA ALA A 185 -1.32 -28.31 -14.06
C ALA A 185 0.13 -27.86 -14.05
N GLU A 186 0.47 -26.92 -14.91
CA GLU A 186 1.80 -26.33 -15.03
C GLU A 186 1.86 -24.95 -14.37
N LEU A 187 2.98 -24.64 -13.76
CA LEU A 187 3.23 -23.33 -13.17
C LEU A 187 3.43 -22.28 -14.26
N ILE A 188 2.61 -21.23 -14.25
CA ILE A 188 2.77 -20.06 -15.11
C ILE A 188 3.85 -19.18 -14.48
N LYS A 189 4.98 -18.98 -15.17
CA LYS A 189 6.10 -18.22 -14.64
C LYS A 189 5.93 -16.71 -14.84
N ASP A 190 5.48 -16.29 -16.01
CA ASP A 190 5.46 -14.91 -16.46
C ASP A 190 4.07 -14.53 -16.99
N VAL A 191 3.54 -13.41 -16.52
CA VAL A 191 2.23 -12.86 -16.92
C VAL A 191 2.41 -11.39 -17.30
N TYR A 192 2.19 -11.08 -18.58
CA TYR A 192 2.32 -9.72 -19.13
C TYR A 192 0.98 -8.96 -19.15
N GLY A 193 -0.12 -9.63 -18.89
CA GLY A 193 -1.46 -9.04 -18.83
C GLY A 193 -2.45 -10.04 -18.27
N ILE A 194 -3.41 -9.53 -17.51
CA ILE A 194 -4.45 -10.33 -16.88
C ILE A 194 -5.73 -10.19 -17.70
N ASP A 195 -6.03 -11.19 -18.50
CA ASP A 195 -7.23 -11.30 -19.31
C ASP A 195 -8.32 -12.15 -18.64
N ASP A 196 -9.46 -12.30 -19.30
CA ASP A 196 -10.58 -13.09 -18.81
C ASP A 196 -10.26 -14.58 -18.75
N ALA A 197 -9.41 -15.10 -19.65
CA ALA A 197 -8.97 -16.48 -19.65
C ALA A 197 -8.14 -16.80 -18.40
N LEU A 198 -7.22 -15.90 -18.05
CA LEU A 198 -6.42 -16.04 -16.83
C LEU A 198 -7.28 -15.91 -15.55
N ARG A 199 -8.29 -15.03 -15.57
CA ARG A 199 -9.27 -14.89 -14.47
C ARG A 199 -10.08 -16.18 -14.29
N ALA A 200 -10.51 -16.81 -15.38
CA ALA A 200 -11.23 -18.07 -15.35
C ALA A 200 -10.39 -19.23 -14.77
N ILE A 201 -9.09 -19.27 -15.07
CA ILE A 201 -8.15 -20.27 -14.52
C ILE A 201 -7.99 -20.10 -12.99
N ALA A 202 -7.95 -18.86 -12.50
CA ALA A 202 -7.84 -18.59 -11.08
C ALA A 202 -9.04 -19.10 -10.27
N GLY A 203 -10.15 -19.35 -10.94
CA GLY A 203 -11.35 -20.02 -10.42
C GLY A 203 -12.09 -19.22 -9.35
N ASP A 204 -13.40 -19.24 -9.38
CA ASP A 204 -14.18 -19.05 -8.18
C ASP A 204 -13.91 -20.25 -7.27
N SER A 205 -13.19 -20.03 -6.17
CA SER A 205 -13.04 -21.09 -5.18
C SER A 205 -14.41 -21.43 -4.63
N VAL A 206 -14.96 -22.55 -5.05
CA VAL A 206 -16.27 -23.10 -4.67
C VAL A 206 -16.35 -23.43 -3.16
N SER A 207 -15.28 -23.25 -2.41
CA SER A 207 -15.25 -23.39 -0.96
C SER A 207 -15.47 -22.03 -0.29
N GLY A 208 -16.71 -21.68 -0.01
CA GLY A 208 -17.14 -20.46 0.71
C GLY A 208 -16.64 -20.31 2.15
N LEU A 209 -15.45 -20.82 2.48
CA LEU A 209 -14.83 -20.79 3.81
C LEU A 209 -13.42 -20.19 3.83
N GLY A 210 -12.83 -19.86 2.67
CA GLY A 210 -11.49 -19.26 2.58
C GLY A 210 -11.56 -17.84 2.03
N THR A 211 -11.35 -16.86 2.87
CA THR A 211 -11.17 -15.46 2.50
C THR A 211 -9.76 -15.27 1.94
N GLY A 212 -9.47 -15.62 0.68
CA GLY A 212 -8.15 -15.42 0.10
C GLY A 212 -7.74 -16.53 -0.87
N GLY A 213 -8.49 -16.67 -1.98
CA GLY A 213 -8.18 -17.59 -3.05
C GLY A 213 -7.16 -17.06 -4.06
N MET A 214 -6.87 -17.81 -5.12
CA MET A 214 -6.03 -17.36 -6.22
C MET A 214 -6.67 -16.17 -6.95
N SER A 215 -8.01 -16.11 -7.02
CA SER A 215 -8.77 -15.00 -7.64
C SER A 215 -8.50 -13.65 -6.97
N THR A 216 -8.43 -13.60 -5.63
CA THR A 216 -8.13 -12.35 -4.91
C THR A 216 -6.68 -11.92 -5.11
N LYS A 217 -5.74 -12.86 -5.19
CA LYS A 217 -4.34 -12.57 -5.52
C LYS A 217 -4.18 -12.05 -6.93
N LEU A 218 -4.94 -12.63 -7.87
CA LEU A 218 -4.95 -12.17 -9.25
C LEU A 218 -5.54 -10.75 -9.35
N GLN A 219 -6.60 -10.45 -8.59
CA GLN A 219 -7.16 -9.11 -8.51
C GLN A 219 -6.15 -8.10 -7.92
N ALA A 220 -5.47 -8.47 -6.84
CA ALA A 220 -4.43 -7.64 -6.24
C ALA A 220 -3.26 -7.40 -7.21
N ALA A 221 -2.82 -8.44 -7.94
CA ALA A 221 -1.81 -8.32 -8.97
C ALA A 221 -2.25 -7.38 -10.10
N ASP A 222 -3.50 -7.47 -10.57
CA ASP A 222 -4.05 -6.58 -11.60
C ASP A 222 -4.01 -5.10 -11.14
N VAL A 223 -4.43 -4.83 -9.90
CA VAL A 223 -4.41 -3.48 -9.33
C VAL A 223 -2.98 -2.94 -9.23
N ALA A 224 -2.05 -3.73 -8.69
CA ALA A 224 -0.66 -3.33 -8.51
C ALA A 224 0.06 -3.16 -9.87
N CYS A 225 -0.09 -4.09 -10.82
CA CYS A 225 0.54 -4.00 -12.13
C CYS A 225 0.04 -2.81 -12.95
N ARG A 226 -1.24 -2.48 -12.87
CA ARG A 226 -1.79 -1.24 -13.45
C ARG A 226 -1.23 0.01 -12.79
N ALA A 227 -0.83 -0.07 -11.53
CA ALA A 227 -0.17 1.03 -10.83
C ALA A 227 1.35 1.12 -11.10
N GLY A 228 1.90 0.23 -11.93
CA GLY A 228 3.30 0.22 -12.30
C GLY A 228 4.19 -0.55 -11.32
N ILE A 229 3.63 -1.54 -10.62
CA ILE A 229 4.31 -2.33 -9.60
C ILE A 229 4.37 -3.79 -10.05
N ASP A 230 5.57 -4.35 -10.18
CA ASP A 230 5.74 -5.77 -10.44
C ASP A 230 5.21 -6.59 -9.26
N THR A 231 4.39 -7.60 -9.56
CA THR A 231 3.79 -8.42 -8.52
C THR A 231 4.21 -9.87 -8.65
N ILE A 232 4.62 -10.48 -7.55
CA ILE A 232 5.05 -11.87 -7.50
C ILE A 232 4.15 -12.67 -6.56
N ILE A 233 3.64 -13.81 -7.04
CA ILE A 233 2.96 -14.80 -6.21
C ILE A 233 3.90 -15.97 -6.02
N ALA A 234 4.25 -16.30 -4.77
CA ALA A 234 5.21 -17.36 -4.47
C ALA A 234 4.86 -18.11 -3.17
N ALA A 235 5.43 -19.34 -3.04
CA ALA A 235 5.28 -20.12 -1.82
C ALA A 235 6.05 -19.49 -0.66
N GLY A 236 5.36 -19.15 0.43
CA GLY A 236 5.98 -18.66 1.64
C GLY A 236 6.87 -19.68 2.34
N SER A 237 6.67 -20.97 2.05
CA SER A 237 7.50 -22.08 2.57
C SER A 237 8.84 -22.24 1.85
N LYS A 238 9.07 -21.56 0.70
CA LYS A 238 10.34 -21.63 -0.02
C LYS A 238 11.42 -20.90 0.78
N PRO A 239 12.52 -21.57 1.15
CA PRO A 239 13.65 -20.92 1.81
C PRO A 239 14.21 -19.79 0.95
N GLY A 240 14.52 -18.65 1.57
CA GLY A 240 15.14 -17.51 0.88
C GLY A 240 14.22 -16.74 -0.09
N VAL A 241 12.93 -17.05 -0.16
CA VAL A 241 11.99 -16.53 -1.18
C VAL A 241 11.99 -15.01 -1.29
N ILE A 242 12.09 -14.28 -0.18
CA ILE A 242 12.07 -12.81 -0.17
C ILE A 242 13.37 -12.25 -0.75
N GLY A 243 14.51 -12.85 -0.41
CA GLY A 243 15.82 -12.49 -0.98
C GLY A 243 15.88 -12.78 -2.47
N ASP A 244 15.48 -13.99 -2.89
CA ASP A 244 15.44 -14.42 -4.29
C ASP A 244 14.66 -13.43 -5.18
N VAL A 245 13.50 -12.95 -4.69
CA VAL A 245 12.67 -11.95 -5.41
C VAL A 245 13.42 -10.64 -5.62
N MET A 246 14.18 -10.20 -4.63
CA MET A 246 14.96 -8.95 -4.73
C MET A 246 16.19 -9.10 -5.62
N GLU A 247 16.77 -10.28 -5.67
CA GLU A 247 17.89 -10.62 -6.58
C GLU A 247 17.43 -10.90 -8.01
N GLY A 248 16.11 -10.88 -8.29
CA GLY A 248 15.55 -11.16 -9.61
C GLY A 248 15.57 -12.64 -9.98
N ILE A 249 15.75 -13.53 -9.02
CA ILE A 249 15.66 -14.97 -9.23
C ILE A 249 14.20 -15.35 -9.46
N SER A 250 13.94 -16.10 -10.53
CA SER A 250 12.59 -16.54 -10.87
C SER A 250 12.05 -17.47 -9.78
N VAL A 251 11.05 -16.98 -9.06
CA VAL A 251 10.30 -17.74 -8.06
C VAL A 251 8.80 -17.50 -8.29
N GLY A 252 8.03 -18.56 -8.27
CA GLY A 252 6.58 -18.45 -8.42
C GLY A 252 6.13 -17.92 -9.78
N THR A 253 5.15 -17.00 -9.75
CA THR A 253 4.60 -16.31 -10.92
C THR A 253 4.87 -14.82 -10.82
N LEU A 254 5.54 -14.26 -11.82
CA LEU A 254 5.78 -12.83 -11.95
C LEU A 254 4.73 -12.20 -12.88
N PHE A 255 4.04 -11.20 -12.38
CA PHE A 255 3.13 -10.33 -13.12
C PHE A 255 3.84 -9.00 -13.38
N TYR A 256 4.06 -8.68 -14.64
CA TYR A 256 4.79 -7.48 -15.04
C TYR A 256 3.92 -6.23 -14.94
N ALA A 257 4.50 -5.15 -14.48
CA ALA A 257 3.90 -3.82 -14.48
C ALA A 257 3.47 -3.41 -15.90
N GLN A 258 2.24 -2.90 -16.04
CA GLN A 258 1.65 -2.54 -17.34
C GLN A 258 1.92 -1.10 -17.77
N ALA A 259 2.34 -0.26 -16.84
CA ALA A 259 2.64 1.15 -17.08
C ALA A 259 3.68 1.64 -16.08
N THR A 260 4.33 2.75 -16.39
CA THR A 260 5.21 3.37 -15.42
C THR A 260 4.39 4.06 -14.31
N PRO A 261 4.92 4.17 -13.07
CA PRO A 261 4.26 4.92 -11.99
C PRO A 261 3.93 6.36 -12.40
N LEU A 262 4.74 6.98 -13.25
CA LEU A 262 4.53 8.33 -13.77
C LEU A 262 3.31 8.40 -14.70
N GLU A 263 3.13 7.43 -15.60
CA GLU A 263 1.98 7.39 -16.51
C GLU A 263 0.67 7.18 -15.76
N ASN A 264 0.66 6.35 -14.72
CA ASN A 264 -0.51 6.16 -13.88
C ASN A 264 -0.85 7.40 -13.06
N ARG A 265 0.17 8.09 -12.54
CA ARG A 265 -0.02 9.38 -11.86
C ARG A 265 -0.61 10.43 -12.80
N LYS A 266 -0.13 10.49 -14.05
CA LYS A 266 -0.70 11.36 -15.09
C LYS A 266 -2.17 11.04 -15.33
N ARG A 267 -2.53 9.77 -15.53
CA ARG A 267 -3.93 9.36 -15.74
C ARG A 267 -4.82 9.74 -14.57
N TRP A 268 -4.34 9.57 -13.34
CA TRP A 268 -5.10 9.89 -12.14
C TRP A 268 -5.31 11.40 -11.97
N ILE A 269 -4.26 12.21 -12.15
CA ILE A 269 -4.32 13.68 -12.01
C ILE A 269 -5.14 14.31 -13.15
N PHE A 270 -4.93 13.89 -14.39
CA PHE A 270 -5.68 14.46 -15.52
C PHE A 270 -7.04 13.81 -15.77
N GLY A 271 -7.30 12.65 -15.19
CA GLY A 271 -8.59 11.95 -15.30
C GLY A 271 -9.72 12.54 -14.46
N ALA A 272 -9.40 13.37 -13.47
CA ALA A 272 -10.40 14.06 -12.63
C ALA A 272 -10.50 15.53 -13.06
N PRO A 273 -11.72 16.08 -13.17
CA PRO A 273 -11.89 17.51 -13.38
C PRO A 273 -11.34 18.28 -12.18
N PRO A 274 -10.59 19.39 -12.38
CA PRO A 274 -10.08 20.18 -11.27
C PRO A 274 -11.23 20.74 -10.43
N ALA A 275 -11.13 20.57 -9.10
CA ALA A 275 -12.13 21.06 -8.14
C ALA A 275 -11.97 22.57 -7.85
N GLY A 276 -10.80 23.13 -8.20
CA GLY A 276 -10.50 24.55 -8.02
C GLY A 276 -9.23 24.95 -8.75
N GLU A 277 -8.82 26.18 -8.52
CA GLU A 277 -7.67 26.80 -9.19
C GLU A 277 -6.81 27.59 -8.21
N ILE A 278 -5.50 27.54 -8.42
CA ILE A 278 -4.51 28.38 -7.74
C ILE A 278 -3.78 29.20 -8.80
N THR A 279 -3.74 30.52 -8.62
CA THR A 279 -2.88 31.40 -9.40
C THR A 279 -1.56 31.60 -8.65
N VAL A 280 -0.43 31.46 -9.35
CA VAL A 280 0.91 31.55 -8.78
C VAL A 280 1.70 32.70 -9.39
N ASP A 281 2.72 33.21 -8.66
CA ASP A 281 3.62 34.24 -9.16
C ASP A 281 4.66 33.70 -10.16
N GLU A 282 5.42 34.61 -10.76
CA GLU A 282 6.45 34.25 -11.75
C GLU A 282 7.55 33.38 -11.17
N GLY A 283 7.94 33.58 -9.89
CA GLY A 283 8.94 32.76 -9.22
C GLY A 283 8.51 31.33 -9.01
N ALA A 284 7.24 31.12 -8.62
CA ALA A 284 6.65 29.80 -8.49
C ALA A 284 6.41 29.15 -9.86
N THR A 285 6.00 29.92 -10.87
CA THR A 285 5.87 29.45 -12.26
C THR A 285 7.20 28.89 -12.77
N ALA A 286 8.29 29.63 -12.66
CA ALA A 286 9.63 29.16 -13.05
C ALA A 286 10.10 27.97 -12.22
N ALA A 287 9.82 27.94 -10.91
CA ALA A 287 10.17 26.83 -10.04
C ALA A 287 9.47 25.52 -10.47
N ILE A 288 8.20 25.61 -10.84
CA ILE A 288 7.41 24.45 -11.28
C ILE A 288 7.86 23.96 -12.66
N LEU A 289 7.92 24.87 -13.65
CA LEU A 289 8.15 24.51 -15.04
C LEU A 289 9.61 24.12 -15.34
N GLU A 290 10.57 24.86 -14.78
CA GLU A 290 11.99 24.71 -15.11
C GLU A 290 12.74 23.79 -14.15
N ARG A 291 12.36 23.80 -12.86
CA ARG A 291 13.07 23.06 -11.83
C ARG A 291 12.31 21.86 -11.28
N GLY A 292 11.07 21.63 -11.74
CA GLY A 292 10.21 20.55 -11.23
C GLY A 292 9.99 20.61 -9.72
N SER A 293 9.92 21.83 -9.15
CA SER A 293 9.81 22.05 -7.71
C SER A 293 8.36 21.92 -7.23
N SER A 294 8.17 21.58 -5.95
CA SER A 294 6.87 21.64 -5.29
C SER A 294 6.36 23.07 -5.19
N LEU A 295 5.04 23.26 -5.19
CA LEU A 295 4.44 24.57 -4.96
C LEU A 295 4.42 24.89 -3.47
N LEU A 296 5.09 25.97 -3.08
CA LEU A 296 5.09 26.52 -1.73
C LEU A 296 3.96 27.54 -1.56
N PRO A 297 3.39 27.72 -0.35
CA PRO A 297 2.36 28.73 -0.09
C PRO A 297 2.79 30.14 -0.48
N LYS A 298 4.08 30.49 -0.31
CA LYS A 298 4.63 31.80 -0.65
C LYS A 298 4.41 32.21 -2.10
N GLY A 299 4.44 31.26 -3.04
CA GLY A 299 4.23 31.51 -4.45
C GLY A 299 2.76 31.66 -4.86
N ILE A 300 1.80 31.46 -3.94
CA ILE A 300 0.36 31.54 -4.21
C ILE A 300 -0.10 32.98 -4.15
N LYS A 301 -0.80 33.44 -5.18
CA LYS A 301 -1.41 34.78 -5.26
C LYS A 301 -2.91 34.75 -5.01
N SER A 302 -3.62 33.75 -5.53
CA SER A 302 -5.04 33.58 -5.29
C SER A 302 -5.47 32.12 -5.33
N VAL A 303 -6.58 31.84 -4.66
CA VAL A 303 -7.22 30.50 -4.61
C VAL A 303 -8.68 30.64 -4.91
N THR A 304 -9.16 29.98 -5.97
CA THR A 304 -10.57 29.99 -6.42
C THR A 304 -11.16 28.58 -6.36
N GLY A 305 -12.46 28.51 -6.17
CA GLY A 305 -13.18 27.25 -5.97
C GLY A 305 -13.26 26.85 -4.50
N ASN A 306 -13.98 25.76 -4.26
CA ASN A 306 -14.12 25.14 -2.95
C ASN A 306 -13.74 23.67 -3.08
N PHE A 307 -12.63 23.29 -2.47
CA PHE A 307 -12.07 21.94 -2.57
C PHE A 307 -11.47 21.49 -1.24
N SER A 308 -11.51 20.20 -1.05
CA SER A 308 -10.92 19.51 0.10
C SER A 308 -9.44 19.14 -0.14
N ARG A 309 -8.75 18.78 0.93
CA ARG A 309 -7.43 18.14 0.85
C ARG A 309 -7.54 16.86 0.01
N GLY A 310 -6.58 16.65 -0.88
CA GLY A 310 -6.53 15.48 -1.77
C GLY A 310 -7.27 15.65 -3.10
N GLU A 311 -7.98 16.75 -3.30
CA GLU A 311 -8.59 17.02 -4.60
C GLU A 311 -7.59 17.58 -5.60
N VAL A 312 -7.87 17.30 -6.88
CA VAL A 312 -7.06 17.80 -7.98
C VAL A 312 -7.43 19.25 -8.24
N ILE A 313 -6.42 20.09 -8.34
CA ILE A 313 -6.55 21.52 -8.62
C ILE A 313 -5.72 21.90 -9.84
N ARG A 314 -6.16 22.95 -10.52
CA ARG A 314 -5.42 23.59 -11.61
C ARG A 314 -4.50 24.66 -11.04
N ILE A 315 -3.29 24.76 -11.57
CA ILE A 315 -2.30 25.77 -11.23
C ILE A 315 -2.08 26.63 -12.45
N CYS A 316 -2.34 27.93 -12.31
CA CYS A 316 -2.23 28.91 -13.38
C CYS A 316 -1.17 29.98 -13.06
N ASN A 317 -0.51 30.50 -14.09
CA ASN A 317 0.33 31.68 -13.95
C ASN A 317 -0.52 32.98 -13.86
N LEU A 318 0.13 34.15 -13.72
CA LEU A 318 -0.53 35.45 -13.61
C LEU A 318 -1.32 35.84 -14.87
N GLU A 319 -1.01 35.23 -16.01
CA GLU A 319 -1.70 35.47 -17.30
C GLU A 319 -2.93 34.56 -17.45
N GLY A 320 -3.22 33.71 -16.45
CA GLY A 320 -4.32 32.74 -16.48
C GLY A 320 -4.02 31.48 -17.33
N ARG A 321 -2.76 31.28 -17.75
CA ARG A 321 -2.35 30.08 -18.47
C ARG A 321 -2.25 28.91 -17.49
N ASP A 322 -2.89 27.79 -17.83
CA ASP A 322 -2.78 26.52 -17.12
C ASP A 322 -1.36 25.93 -17.29
N ILE A 323 -0.59 25.87 -16.21
CA ILE A 323 0.81 25.42 -16.22
C ILE A 323 0.99 24.02 -15.60
N ALA A 324 0.08 23.63 -14.72
CA ALA A 324 0.13 22.32 -14.08
C ALA A 324 -1.21 21.94 -13.44
N HIS A 325 -1.41 20.64 -13.25
CA HIS A 325 -2.43 20.09 -12.35
C HIS A 325 -1.74 19.35 -11.20
N GLY A 326 -2.33 19.42 -10.01
CA GLY A 326 -1.75 18.74 -8.85
C GLY A 326 -2.76 18.46 -7.75
N VAL A 327 -2.35 17.62 -6.81
CA VAL A 327 -3.16 17.24 -5.65
C VAL A 327 -2.90 18.22 -4.52
N SER A 328 -3.96 18.86 -4.05
CA SER A 328 -3.85 19.83 -2.97
C SER A 328 -3.56 19.17 -1.62
N ARG A 329 -2.57 19.68 -0.92
CA ARG A 329 -2.21 19.25 0.44
C ARG A 329 -3.09 19.88 1.53
N TYR A 330 -3.76 20.98 1.21
CA TYR A 330 -4.64 21.72 2.11
C TYR A 330 -5.98 21.97 1.43
N ASN A 331 -7.03 22.15 2.17
CA ASN A 331 -8.31 22.61 1.61
C ASN A 331 -8.22 24.06 1.15
N SER A 332 -9.20 24.50 0.36
CA SER A 332 -9.23 25.84 -0.23
C SER A 332 -9.16 26.97 0.81
N ASP A 333 -9.81 26.81 1.98
CA ASP A 333 -9.82 27.84 3.02
C ASP A 333 -8.47 27.95 3.71
N ALA A 334 -7.84 26.84 4.01
CA ALA A 334 -6.49 26.82 4.56
C ALA A 334 -5.49 27.46 3.58
N LEU A 335 -5.58 27.11 2.28
CA LEU A 335 -4.71 27.71 1.25
C LEU A 335 -4.88 29.20 1.12
N ARG A 336 -6.12 29.73 1.20
CA ARG A 336 -6.37 31.19 1.20
C ARG A 336 -5.70 31.88 2.37
N ARG A 337 -5.66 31.23 3.54
CA ARG A 337 -5.04 31.79 4.75
C ARG A 337 -3.51 31.79 4.71
N ILE A 338 -2.90 30.75 4.11
CA ILE A 338 -1.44 30.63 4.02
C ILE A 338 -0.84 31.18 2.72
N ALA A 339 -1.67 31.60 1.76
CA ALA A 339 -1.21 32.16 0.49
C ALA A 339 -0.28 33.37 0.72
N GLY A 340 0.89 33.38 0.09
CA GLY A 340 1.90 34.42 0.24
C GLY A 340 2.80 34.30 1.47
N HIS A 341 2.49 33.40 2.41
CA HIS A 341 3.27 33.17 3.63
C HIS A 341 4.39 32.14 3.44
N HIS A 342 5.41 32.20 4.27
CA HIS A 342 6.46 31.18 4.30
C HIS A 342 5.96 29.88 4.90
N SER A 343 6.50 28.76 4.43
CA SER A 343 6.10 27.43 4.92
C SER A 343 6.25 27.26 6.44
N GLN A 344 7.21 27.94 7.05
CA GLN A 344 7.43 27.93 8.51
C GLN A 344 6.31 28.60 9.31
N GLU A 345 5.46 29.41 8.68
CA GLU A 345 4.35 30.12 9.30
C GLU A 345 3.04 29.31 9.29
N ILE A 346 3.00 28.18 8.57
CA ILE A 346 1.76 27.38 8.36
C ILE A 346 1.12 26.98 9.69
N ASP A 347 1.91 26.38 10.58
CA ASP A 347 1.39 25.92 11.88
C ASP A 347 0.89 27.11 12.74
N ALA A 348 1.61 28.22 12.73
CA ALA A 348 1.17 29.44 13.45
C ALA A 348 -0.14 30.01 12.90
N ILE A 349 -0.36 29.92 11.56
CA ILE A 349 -1.56 30.45 10.91
C ILE A 349 -2.76 29.53 11.03
N LEU A 350 -2.54 28.21 10.86
CA LEU A 350 -3.61 27.22 10.79
C LEU A 350 -3.87 26.50 12.12
N GLY A 351 -2.85 26.38 12.98
CA GLY A 351 -2.86 25.53 14.18
C GLY A 351 -2.54 24.06 13.87
N TYR A 352 -2.15 23.75 12.63
CA TYR A 352 -1.73 22.42 12.20
C TYR A 352 -0.91 22.53 10.90
N GLU A 353 -0.16 21.47 10.57
CA GLU A 353 0.64 21.40 9.35
C GLU A 353 0.56 20.00 8.72
N TYR A 354 0.31 19.94 7.41
CA TYR A 354 0.40 18.72 6.57
C TYR A 354 1.70 18.68 5.75
N GLY A 355 2.70 19.42 6.18
CA GLY A 355 3.98 19.61 5.50
C GLY A 355 4.09 20.98 4.81
N PRO A 356 5.31 21.35 4.38
CA PRO A 356 5.68 22.72 3.99
C PRO A 356 5.15 23.15 2.62
N VAL A 357 4.49 22.26 1.86
CA VAL A 357 4.11 22.51 0.47
C VAL A 357 2.59 22.56 0.28
N ALA A 358 2.11 23.39 -0.60
CA ALA A 358 0.71 23.41 -1.03
C ALA A 358 0.39 22.26 -2.00
N VAL A 359 1.32 21.97 -2.93
CA VAL A 359 1.29 20.82 -3.84
C VAL A 359 2.68 20.24 -3.94
N HIS A 360 2.82 18.93 -3.70
CA HIS A 360 4.12 18.26 -3.82
C HIS A 360 4.45 17.98 -5.28
N ARG A 361 5.74 18.10 -5.67
CA ARG A 361 6.19 17.83 -7.05
C ARG A 361 5.80 16.43 -7.55
N ASP A 362 5.85 15.43 -6.67
CA ASP A 362 5.45 14.07 -7.02
C ASP A 362 3.94 13.91 -7.22
N ASP A 363 3.14 14.84 -6.75
CA ASP A 363 1.68 14.88 -6.89
C ASP A 363 1.24 15.98 -7.88
N MET A 364 2.16 16.42 -8.76
CA MET A 364 1.94 17.49 -9.73
C MET A 364 2.43 17.06 -11.12
N ILE A 365 1.70 17.45 -12.15
CA ILE A 365 2.05 17.21 -13.55
C ILE A 365 1.99 18.56 -14.28
N THR A 366 3.08 18.95 -14.91
CA THR A 366 3.16 20.13 -15.78
C THR A 366 2.52 19.86 -17.13
N ARG A 367 1.96 20.92 -17.72
CA ARG A 367 1.40 20.93 -19.06
C ARG A 367 2.35 21.44 -20.11
#